data_a675a8419f706d5d339779a82d6d6598
#
_entry.id   a675a8419f706d5d339779a82d6d6598
#
_cell.length_a   1.000
_cell.length_b   1.000
_cell.length_c   1.000
_cell.angle_alpha   90.00
_cell.angle_beta   90.00
_cell.angle_gamma   90.00
#
_symmetry.space_group_name_H-M   'P 1'
#
loop_
_entity.id
_entity.type
_entity.pdbx_description
1 polymer ?
#
loop_
_entity_poly.entity_id
_entity_poly.type
_entity_poly.pdbx_seq_one_letter_code
_entity_poly.pdbx_strand_id
1 'polypeptide(L)'
;MYFLIGCSGYSYREWKEKFYPKGLPAKDWFTFYATHFSMLELNNTFYNFPKLKTLQTWYGKAPANFTFVVKAPRTITHYKKLKDCAELLNEFYDVCKEGLQEKLGCLIFQMPPSYHFSEENLEKILNAVNKNFTNVFELRHASWWNDTVYNAFRANGIIFCSVSFPGLSDDVIVTAETLYYRFHGIPDLYFSTYSEKELKKIADKIKKENQLKTVYCAFNNTGNLGAIDNAKWIRTYLDQ
;
A
#
# COMPACT_ATOMS: atom_id res chain seq x y z
N MET A 1 -9.72 -6.80 15.24
CA MET A 1 -8.76 -6.40 14.18
C MET A 1 -9.44 -6.59 12.83
N TYR A 2 -9.41 -5.58 11.95
CA TYR A 2 -10.03 -5.65 10.62
C TYR A 2 -8.96 -5.77 9.55
N PHE A 3 -9.08 -6.75 8.67
CA PHE A 3 -8.06 -7.05 7.65
C PHE A 3 -8.51 -6.59 6.27
N LEU A 4 -7.69 -5.78 5.63
CA LEU A 4 -7.83 -5.30 4.26
C LEU A 4 -6.68 -5.89 3.43
N ILE A 5 -7.00 -6.91 2.64
CA ILE A 5 -6.01 -7.71 1.91
C ILE A 5 -6.28 -7.63 0.42
N GLY A 6 -5.23 -7.36 -0.34
CA GLY A 6 -5.29 -7.25 -1.80
C GLY A 6 -3.93 -7.07 -2.44
N CYS A 7 -3.93 -6.69 -3.71
CA CYS A 7 -2.73 -6.58 -4.51
C CYS A 7 -2.43 -5.13 -4.90
N SER A 8 -1.17 -4.88 -5.24
CA SER A 8 -0.68 -3.62 -5.81
C SER A 8 -0.95 -3.58 -7.31
N GLY A 9 -2.21 -3.29 -7.68
CA GLY A 9 -2.72 -3.37 -9.03
C GLY A 9 -3.52 -4.65 -9.30
N TYR A 10 -4.25 -4.65 -10.41
CA TYR A 10 -5.12 -5.77 -10.80
C TYR A 10 -5.01 -6.12 -12.31
N SER A 11 -4.43 -5.26 -13.12
CA SER A 11 -4.44 -5.42 -14.58
C SER A 11 -3.09 -5.95 -15.08
N TYR A 12 -2.88 -7.26 -14.91
CA TYR A 12 -1.67 -7.95 -15.32
C TYR A 12 -1.99 -9.00 -16.39
N ARG A 13 -1.19 -9.04 -17.46
CA ARG A 13 -1.37 -10.02 -18.56
C ARG A 13 -1.17 -11.46 -18.09
N GLU A 14 -0.28 -11.65 -17.13
CA GLU A 14 0.08 -12.93 -16.53
C GLU A 14 -1.09 -13.57 -15.77
N TRP A 15 -2.08 -12.74 -15.37
CA TRP A 15 -3.28 -13.19 -14.66
C TRP A 15 -4.43 -13.57 -15.61
N LYS A 16 -4.32 -13.23 -16.90
CA LYS A 16 -5.33 -13.57 -17.91
C LYS A 16 -5.46 -15.09 -18.05
N GLU A 17 -6.69 -15.57 -18.05
CA GLU A 17 -7.06 -17.01 -18.19
C GLU A 17 -6.48 -17.93 -17.09
N LYS A 18 -5.96 -17.34 -16.02
CA LYS A 18 -5.46 -18.04 -14.83
C LYS A 18 -6.22 -17.60 -13.58
N PHE A 19 -6.12 -16.32 -13.23
CA PHE A 19 -6.96 -15.70 -12.21
C PHE A 19 -8.27 -15.19 -12.82
N TYR A 20 -8.19 -14.49 -13.93
CA TYR A 20 -9.37 -14.07 -14.69
C TYR A 20 -9.90 -15.21 -15.55
N PRO A 21 -11.23 -15.47 -15.56
CA PRO A 21 -11.84 -16.49 -16.41
C PRO A 21 -11.51 -16.28 -17.89
N LYS A 22 -11.42 -17.39 -18.62
CA LYS A 22 -11.26 -17.34 -20.09
C LYS A 22 -12.41 -16.54 -20.71
N GLY A 23 -12.06 -15.63 -21.62
CA GLY A 23 -13.03 -14.78 -22.30
C GLY A 23 -13.49 -13.55 -21.53
N LEU A 24 -13.11 -13.35 -20.26
CA LEU A 24 -13.46 -12.15 -19.50
C LEU A 24 -12.73 -10.92 -20.10
N PRO A 25 -13.45 -9.91 -20.60
CA PRO A 25 -12.83 -8.72 -21.18
C PRO A 25 -12.10 -7.90 -20.10
N ALA A 26 -11.00 -7.27 -20.48
CA ALA A 26 -10.16 -6.50 -19.55
C ALA A 26 -10.91 -5.37 -18.81
N LYS A 27 -11.95 -4.79 -19.42
CA LYS A 27 -12.80 -3.77 -18.79
C LYS A 27 -13.55 -4.27 -17.55
N ASP A 28 -13.71 -5.60 -17.41
CA ASP A 28 -14.45 -6.26 -16.33
C ASP A 28 -13.50 -6.90 -15.30
N TRP A 29 -12.19 -6.86 -15.52
CA TRP A 29 -11.20 -7.43 -14.59
C TRP A 29 -11.25 -6.82 -13.20
N PHE A 30 -11.45 -5.49 -13.09
CA PHE A 30 -11.58 -4.87 -11.78
C PHE A 30 -12.80 -5.39 -11.01
N THR A 31 -13.95 -5.48 -11.67
CA THR A 31 -15.18 -6.00 -11.05
C THR A 31 -14.97 -7.43 -10.56
N PHE A 32 -14.34 -8.28 -11.38
CA PHE A 32 -13.98 -9.65 -10.96
C PHE A 32 -12.99 -9.65 -9.80
N TYR A 33 -11.93 -8.82 -9.85
CA TYR A 33 -10.96 -8.71 -8.76
C TYR A 33 -11.64 -8.35 -7.43
N ALA A 34 -12.57 -7.39 -7.46
CA ALA A 34 -13.29 -6.91 -6.29
C ALA A 34 -14.26 -7.94 -5.67
N THR A 35 -14.59 -9.04 -6.37
CA THR A 35 -15.30 -10.18 -5.75
C THR A 35 -14.40 -11.07 -4.91
N HIS A 36 -13.08 -10.97 -5.09
CA HIS A 36 -12.09 -11.80 -4.40
C HIS A 36 -11.34 -11.07 -3.30
N PHE A 37 -11.17 -9.75 -3.42
CA PHE A 37 -10.40 -8.94 -2.49
C PHE A 37 -11.18 -7.70 -2.07
N SER A 38 -10.97 -7.26 -0.83
CA SER A 38 -11.63 -6.07 -0.26
C SER A 38 -10.84 -4.79 -0.46
N MET A 39 -9.60 -4.88 -0.98
CA MET A 39 -8.70 -3.74 -1.13
C MET A 39 -7.92 -3.82 -2.45
N LEU A 40 -7.63 -2.64 -3.01
CA LEU A 40 -6.73 -2.46 -4.15
C LEU A 40 -5.80 -1.28 -3.90
N GLU A 41 -4.48 -1.50 -4.08
CA GLU A 41 -3.50 -0.44 -4.12
C GLU A 41 -3.33 0.06 -5.58
N LEU A 42 -3.63 1.33 -5.82
CA LEU A 42 -3.54 1.97 -7.12
C LEU A 42 -2.12 2.45 -7.39
N ASN A 43 -1.38 1.75 -8.25
CA ASN A 43 0.00 2.06 -8.59
C ASN A 43 0.18 2.88 -9.88
N ASN A 44 -0.83 2.92 -10.75
CA ASN A 44 -0.79 3.74 -11.96
C ASN A 44 -0.71 5.25 -11.64
N THR A 45 -1.21 5.68 -10.50
CA THR A 45 -1.12 7.05 -9.98
C THR A 45 0.32 7.49 -9.66
N PHE A 46 1.22 6.55 -9.48
CA PHE A 46 2.65 6.82 -9.34
C PHE A 46 3.26 7.41 -10.62
N TYR A 47 2.85 6.94 -11.78
CA TYR A 47 3.35 7.37 -13.09
C TYR A 47 2.59 8.57 -13.64
N ASN A 48 1.29 8.65 -13.33
CA ASN A 48 0.41 9.70 -13.81
C ASN A 48 -0.38 10.27 -12.64
N PHE A 49 -0.43 11.59 -12.52
CA PHE A 49 -1.25 12.24 -11.51
C PHE A 49 -2.70 11.75 -11.61
N PRO A 50 -3.35 11.38 -10.49
CA PRO A 50 -4.70 10.84 -10.54
C PRO A 50 -5.70 11.84 -11.12
N LYS A 51 -6.56 11.36 -12.03
CA LYS A 51 -7.63 12.17 -12.60
C LYS A 51 -8.94 11.89 -11.86
N LEU A 52 -9.64 12.93 -11.44
CA LEU A 52 -10.90 12.82 -10.71
C LEU A 52 -11.89 11.86 -11.37
N LYS A 53 -12.15 12.02 -12.66
CA LYS A 53 -13.07 11.15 -13.43
C LYS A 53 -12.66 9.67 -13.40
N THR A 54 -11.36 9.39 -13.37
CA THR A 54 -10.86 8.01 -13.31
C THR A 54 -11.14 7.40 -11.93
N LEU A 55 -10.87 8.15 -10.86
CA LEU A 55 -11.15 7.71 -9.49
C LEU A 55 -12.65 7.51 -9.27
N GLN A 56 -13.49 8.43 -9.73
CA GLN A 56 -14.95 8.30 -9.69
C GLN A 56 -15.45 7.06 -10.46
N THR A 57 -14.80 6.72 -11.58
CA THR A 57 -15.14 5.49 -12.33
C THR A 57 -14.83 4.24 -11.50
N TRP A 58 -13.71 4.19 -10.78
CA TRP A 58 -13.40 3.09 -9.88
C TRP A 58 -14.33 3.06 -8.67
N TYR A 59 -14.61 4.22 -8.08
CA TYR A 59 -15.58 4.35 -6.99
C TYR A 59 -16.93 3.72 -7.36
N GLY A 60 -17.48 4.07 -8.54
CA GLY A 60 -18.77 3.55 -9.00
C GLY A 60 -18.78 2.05 -9.36
N LYS A 61 -17.62 1.48 -9.70
CA LYS A 61 -17.50 0.04 -10.00
C LYS A 61 -17.22 -0.82 -8.77
N ALA A 62 -16.72 -0.24 -7.71
CA ALA A 62 -16.32 -0.97 -6.52
C ALA A 62 -17.54 -1.31 -5.63
N PRO A 63 -17.56 -2.48 -4.97
CA PRO A 63 -18.54 -2.78 -3.92
C PRO A 63 -18.54 -1.72 -2.80
N ALA A 64 -19.63 -1.63 -2.04
CA ALA A 64 -19.79 -0.61 -0.99
C ALA A 64 -18.69 -0.67 0.08
N ASN A 65 -18.25 -1.88 0.44
CA ASN A 65 -17.23 -2.14 1.46
C ASN A 65 -15.80 -2.28 0.89
N PHE A 66 -15.57 -1.83 -0.36
CA PHE A 66 -14.26 -1.92 -1.01
C PHE A 66 -13.40 -0.71 -0.65
N THR A 67 -12.11 -0.94 -0.41
CA THR A 67 -11.15 0.10 -0.03
C THR A 67 -10.08 0.29 -1.08
N PHE A 68 -9.84 1.55 -1.45
CA PHE A 68 -8.71 1.92 -2.31
C PHE A 68 -7.57 2.51 -1.48
N VAL A 69 -6.35 2.10 -1.81
CA VAL A 69 -5.13 2.77 -1.39
C VAL A 69 -4.53 3.46 -2.62
N VAL A 70 -4.17 4.72 -2.50
CA VAL A 70 -3.64 5.48 -3.63
C VAL A 70 -2.16 5.78 -3.42
N LYS A 71 -1.32 5.31 -4.35
CA LYS A 71 0.11 5.60 -4.32
C LYS A 71 0.38 7.00 -4.86
N ALA A 72 1.09 7.81 -4.06
CA ALA A 72 1.44 9.17 -4.42
C ALA A 72 2.30 9.22 -5.69
N PRO A 73 2.11 10.23 -6.56
CA PRO A 73 2.88 10.41 -7.78
C PRO A 73 4.38 10.51 -7.54
N ARG A 74 5.17 9.93 -8.45
CA ARG A 74 6.64 10.02 -8.40
C ARG A 74 7.17 11.45 -8.45
N THR A 75 6.39 12.37 -8.99
CA THR A 75 6.70 13.79 -8.98
C THR A 75 6.86 14.32 -7.54
N ILE A 76 5.98 13.91 -6.63
CA ILE A 76 6.01 14.27 -5.21
C ILE A 76 7.16 13.55 -4.50
N THR A 77 7.23 12.22 -4.66
CA THR A 77 8.08 11.36 -3.81
C THR A 77 9.50 11.20 -4.34
N HIS A 78 9.69 11.09 -5.66
CA HIS A 78 10.99 10.78 -6.28
C HIS A 78 11.68 12.02 -6.84
N TYR A 79 10.94 12.88 -7.55
CA TYR A 79 11.55 14.03 -8.19
C TYR A 79 11.69 15.20 -7.21
N LYS A 80 10.62 15.59 -6.55
CA LYS A 80 10.64 16.68 -5.57
C LYS A 80 11.10 16.24 -4.18
N LYS A 81 10.98 14.96 -3.84
CA LYS A 81 11.31 14.42 -2.51
C LYS A 81 10.69 15.26 -1.38
N LEU A 82 9.41 15.59 -1.55
CA LEU A 82 8.59 16.44 -0.67
C LEU A 82 9.05 17.91 -0.56
N LYS A 83 9.97 18.36 -1.41
CA LYS A 83 10.41 19.75 -1.42
C LYS A 83 9.52 20.58 -2.35
N ASP A 84 9.11 21.77 -1.90
CA ASP A 84 8.34 22.75 -2.69
C ASP A 84 7.17 22.12 -3.45
N CYS A 85 6.36 21.31 -2.76
CA CYS A 85 5.25 20.57 -3.36
C CYS A 85 3.93 20.69 -2.60
N ALA A 86 3.75 21.73 -1.77
CA ALA A 86 2.56 21.90 -0.95
C ALA A 86 1.27 21.98 -1.80
N GLU A 87 1.27 22.77 -2.88
CA GLU A 87 0.13 22.88 -3.80
C GLU A 87 -0.18 21.53 -4.46
N LEU A 88 0.85 20.85 -4.97
CA LEU A 88 0.70 19.56 -5.61
C LEU A 88 0.21 18.47 -4.64
N LEU A 89 0.65 18.52 -3.39
CA LEU A 89 0.17 17.63 -2.31
C LEU A 89 -1.30 17.91 -2.01
N ASN A 90 -1.70 19.16 -1.87
CA ASN A 90 -3.10 19.52 -1.61
C ASN A 90 -4.00 19.06 -2.76
N GLU A 91 -3.60 19.32 -4.01
CA GLU A 91 -4.33 18.82 -5.19
C GLU A 91 -4.44 17.29 -5.18
N PHE A 92 -3.36 16.58 -4.81
CA PHE A 92 -3.38 15.12 -4.70
C PHE A 92 -4.35 14.63 -3.62
N TYR A 93 -4.34 15.24 -2.44
CA TYR A 93 -5.28 14.91 -1.36
C TYR A 93 -6.73 15.15 -1.78
N ASP A 94 -7.01 16.32 -2.36
CA ASP A 94 -8.36 16.71 -2.73
C ASP A 94 -8.95 15.84 -3.83
N VAL A 95 -8.18 15.54 -4.89
CA VAL A 95 -8.65 14.68 -5.98
C VAL A 95 -8.88 13.24 -5.51
N CYS A 96 -8.06 12.73 -4.58
CA CYS A 96 -8.28 11.41 -4.00
C CYS A 96 -9.53 11.35 -3.12
N LYS A 97 -9.73 12.37 -2.27
CA LYS A 97 -10.90 12.49 -1.40
C LYS A 97 -12.20 12.61 -2.21
N GLU A 98 -12.23 13.53 -3.17
CA GLU A 98 -13.40 13.74 -4.02
C GLU A 98 -13.71 12.54 -4.90
N GLY A 99 -12.67 11.90 -5.43
CA GLY A 99 -12.83 10.79 -6.38
C GLY A 99 -13.20 9.46 -5.76
N LEU A 100 -12.74 9.18 -4.54
CA LEU A 100 -12.94 7.87 -3.88
C LEU A 100 -13.82 7.96 -2.62
N GLN A 101 -14.06 9.15 -2.08
CA GLN A 101 -14.95 9.41 -0.96
C GLN A 101 -14.67 8.46 0.24
N GLU A 102 -15.68 7.78 0.78
CA GLU A 102 -15.57 6.83 1.90
C GLU A 102 -14.80 5.55 1.56
N LYS A 103 -14.56 5.27 0.26
CA LYS A 103 -13.73 4.12 -0.18
C LYS A 103 -12.23 4.45 -0.20
N LEU A 104 -11.83 5.69 0.10
CA LEU A 104 -10.43 6.04 0.27
C LEU A 104 -9.93 5.54 1.64
N GLY A 105 -9.04 4.55 1.64
CA GLY A 105 -8.41 4.04 2.85
C GLY A 105 -7.16 4.82 3.22
N CYS A 106 -6.06 4.58 2.50
CA CYS A 106 -4.76 5.19 2.78
C CYS A 106 -4.18 5.88 1.54
N LEU A 107 -3.29 6.84 1.80
CA LEU A 107 -2.40 7.42 0.78
C LEU A 107 -0.97 6.97 1.07
N ILE A 108 -0.34 6.24 0.14
CA ILE A 108 1.01 5.70 0.33
C ILE A 108 2.06 6.52 -0.41
N PHE A 109 3.02 7.03 0.35
CA PHE A 109 4.18 7.79 -0.11
C PHE A 109 5.41 6.88 -0.08
N GLN A 110 5.73 6.26 -1.22
CA GLN A 110 6.95 5.46 -1.33
C GLN A 110 8.11 6.35 -1.73
N MET A 111 9.10 6.49 -0.84
CA MET A 111 10.32 7.27 -1.08
C MET A 111 11.37 6.42 -1.80
N PRO A 112 12.24 7.05 -2.63
CA PRO A 112 13.29 6.30 -3.33
C PRO A 112 14.39 5.81 -2.38
N PRO A 113 15.16 4.76 -2.74
CA PRO A 113 16.30 4.29 -1.94
C PRO A 113 17.35 5.36 -1.64
N SER A 114 17.47 6.38 -2.52
CA SER A 114 18.36 7.52 -2.33
C SER A 114 17.85 8.57 -1.31
N TYR A 115 16.69 8.35 -0.71
CA TYR A 115 16.13 9.21 0.35
C TYR A 115 16.55 8.65 1.71
N HIS A 116 17.76 9.04 2.16
CA HIS A 116 18.32 8.59 3.42
C HIS A 116 17.71 9.36 4.59
N PHE A 117 17.74 8.77 5.77
CA PHE A 117 17.37 9.45 7.00
C PHE A 117 18.32 10.63 7.27
N SER A 118 17.73 11.76 7.57
CA SER A 118 18.30 12.92 8.26
C SER A 118 17.18 13.63 8.98
N GLU A 119 17.49 14.42 10.00
CA GLU A 119 16.50 15.23 10.72
C GLU A 119 15.73 16.14 9.75
N GLU A 120 16.42 16.77 8.81
CA GLU A 120 15.80 17.61 7.76
C GLU A 120 14.80 16.84 6.91
N ASN A 121 15.14 15.60 6.51
CA ASN A 121 14.24 14.78 5.70
C ASN A 121 13.05 14.25 6.53
N LEU A 122 13.26 13.98 7.81
CA LEU A 122 12.16 13.62 8.71
C LEU A 122 11.20 14.81 8.87
N GLU A 123 11.70 16.01 9.13
CA GLU A 123 10.89 17.22 9.21
C GLU A 123 10.09 17.48 7.94
N LYS A 124 10.69 17.28 6.75
CA LYS A 124 9.96 17.38 5.47
C LYS A 124 8.77 16.43 5.42
N ILE A 125 8.93 15.18 5.87
CA ILE A 125 7.82 14.23 5.94
C ILE A 125 6.74 14.75 6.90
N LEU A 126 7.13 15.14 8.13
CA LEU A 126 6.17 15.59 9.15
C LEU A 126 5.38 16.84 8.72
N ASN A 127 6.03 17.76 7.98
CA ASN A 127 5.42 18.99 7.49
C ASN A 127 4.60 18.81 6.20
N ALA A 128 4.86 17.75 5.42
CA ALA A 128 4.17 17.50 4.15
C ALA A 128 2.81 16.83 4.32
N VAL A 129 2.56 16.12 5.42
CA VAL A 129 1.35 15.32 5.57
C VAL A 129 0.14 16.14 6.00
N ASN A 130 -0.99 15.91 5.34
CA ASN A 130 -2.28 16.37 5.80
C ASN A 130 -2.85 15.35 6.80
N LYS A 131 -2.95 15.74 8.07
CA LYS A 131 -3.39 14.86 9.18
C LYS A 131 -4.85 14.43 9.11
N ASN A 132 -5.65 15.02 8.22
CA ASN A 132 -7.02 14.59 7.97
C ASN A 132 -7.12 13.31 7.12
N PHE A 133 -5.97 12.79 6.68
CA PHE A 133 -5.88 11.56 5.87
C PHE A 133 -5.00 10.52 6.55
N THR A 134 -5.24 9.27 6.22
CA THR A 134 -4.38 8.17 6.64
C THR A 134 -3.14 8.10 5.73
N ASN A 135 -2.01 8.59 6.25
CA ASN A 135 -0.76 8.68 5.51
C ASN A 135 0.16 7.51 5.83
N VAL A 136 0.64 6.84 4.82
CA VAL A 136 1.57 5.70 4.92
C VAL A 136 2.88 6.07 4.23
N PHE A 137 4.02 5.88 4.90
CA PHE A 137 5.34 6.09 4.30
C PHE A 137 6.09 4.78 4.16
N GLU A 138 6.43 4.43 2.93
CA GLU A 138 7.36 3.37 2.61
C GLU A 138 8.75 3.94 2.36
N LEU A 139 9.67 3.64 3.26
CA LEU A 139 11.04 4.18 3.28
C LEU A 139 12.02 3.08 2.89
N ARG A 140 12.64 3.21 1.70
CA ARG A 140 13.43 2.16 1.06
C ARG A 140 14.93 2.21 1.34
N HIS A 141 15.35 2.86 2.45
CA HIS A 141 16.72 2.86 2.91
C HIS A 141 16.78 2.47 4.39
N ALA A 142 17.70 1.58 4.75
CA ALA A 142 17.79 1.00 6.11
C ALA A 142 17.98 2.04 7.23
N SER A 143 18.56 3.22 6.92
CA SER A 143 18.73 4.29 7.89
C SER A 143 17.43 4.80 8.54
N TRP A 144 16.28 4.54 7.93
CA TRP A 144 14.97 4.92 8.46
C TRP A 144 14.42 3.93 9.51
N TRP A 145 15.00 2.73 9.64
CA TRP A 145 14.59 1.72 10.63
C TRP A 145 15.21 2.02 11.98
N ASN A 146 14.69 3.03 12.70
CA ASN A 146 15.19 3.46 14.00
C ASN A 146 14.07 4.06 14.86
N ASP A 147 14.28 4.09 16.18
CA ASP A 147 13.29 4.55 17.15
C ASP A 147 12.95 6.05 17.02
N THR A 148 13.89 6.90 16.59
CA THR A 148 13.63 8.32 16.35
C THR A 148 12.50 8.49 15.34
N VAL A 149 12.57 7.77 14.21
CA VAL A 149 11.53 7.79 13.16
C VAL A 149 10.23 7.21 13.67
N TYR A 150 10.27 6.05 14.33
CA TYR A 150 9.06 5.40 14.83
C TYR A 150 8.32 6.28 15.84
N ASN A 151 9.05 6.91 16.76
CA ASN A 151 8.48 7.83 17.75
C ASN A 151 7.89 9.09 17.10
N ALA A 152 8.60 9.68 16.14
CA ALA A 152 8.11 10.83 15.40
C ALA A 152 6.82 10.49 14.61
N PHE A 153 6.76 9.33 13.97
CA PHE A 153 5.58 8.88 13.24
C PHE A 153 4.40 8.62 14.18
N ARG A 154 4.62 7.96 15.35
CA ARG A 154 3.58 7.79 16.37
C ARG A 154 3.01 9.12 16.84
N ALA A 155 3.85 10.08 17.14
CA ALA A 155 3.43 11.41 17.60
C ALA A 155 2.62 12.19 16.56
N ASN A 156 2.76 11.85 15.27
CA ASN A 156 2.11 12.57 14.16
C ASN A 156 1.03 11.74 13.44
N GLY A 157 0.70 10.54 13.92
CA GLY A 157 -0.31 9.67 13.31
C GLY A 157 0.07 9.16 11.90
N ILE A 158 1.37 9.07 11.61
CA ILE A 158 1.88 8.57 10.32
C ILE A 158 2.14 7.07 10.44
N ILE A 159 1.71 6.31 9.45
CA ILE A 159 1.93 4.87 9.40
C ILE A 159 3.29 4.60 8.74
N PHE A 160 4.17 3.92 9.47
CA PHE A 160 5.39 3.35 8.90
C PHE A 160 5.01 2.09 8.12
N CYS A 161 5.30 2.08 6.83
CA CYS A 161 5.05 0.89 6.01
C CYS A 161 6.07 -0.19 6.31
N SER A 162 5.63 -1.25 6.96
CA SER A 162 6.43 -2.48 7.08
C SER A 162 6.51 -3.18 5.73
N VAL A 163 7.63 -3.81 5.44
CA VAL A 163 7.87 -4.41 4.12
C VAL A 163 8.57 -5.76 4.22
N SER A 164 8.26 -6.64 3.27
CA SER A 164 9.15 -7.73 2.89
C SER A 164 9.84 -7.31 1.58
N PHE A 165 11.08 -6.81 1.73
CA PHE A 165 11.85 -6.22 0.63
C PHE A 165 13.35 -6.58 0.79
N PRO A 166 14.08 -6.92 -0.31
CA PRO A 166 15.49 -7.27 -0.21
C PRO A 166 16.32 -6.16 0.47
N GLY A 167 17.12 -6.56 1.46
CA GLY A 167 18.01 -5.64 2.18
C GLY A 167 17.35 -4.75 3.25
N LEU A 168 16.05 -4.92 3.51
CA LEU A 168 15.34 -4.26 4.62
C LEU A 168 14.85 -5.29 5.65
N SER A 169 14.57 -4.83 6.87
CA SER A 169 13.96 -5.68 7.89
C SER A 169 12.54 -6.10 7.50
N ASP A 170 12.17 -7.34 7.80
CA ASP A 170 10.80 -7.87 7.66
C ASP A 170 9.95 -7.67 8.94
N ASP A 171 10.40 -6.79 9.83
CA ASP A 171 9.72 -6.54 11.09
C ASP A 171 8.39 -5.80 10.91
N VAL A 172 7.45 -6.10 11.81
CA VAL A 172 6.17 -5.41 11.90
C VAL A 172 6.38 -4.17 12.78
N ILE A 173 6.38 -3.00 12.16
CA ILE A 173 6.59 -1.72 12.82
C ILE A 173 5.23 -1.03 12.99
N VAL A 174 4.78 -0.87 14.23
CA VAL A 174 3.49 -0.25 14.55
C VAL A 174 3.69 1.18 15.03
N THR A 175 3.22 2.14 14.26
CA THR A 175 3.27 3.58 14.59
C THR A 175 1.89 4.21 14.75
N ALA A 176 0.82 3.45 14.52
CA ALA A 176 -0.59 3.86 14.67
C ALA A 176 -1.45 2.62 15.00
N GLU A 177 -2.76 2.81 15.26
CA GLU A 177 -3.72 1.70 15.38
C GLU A 177 -3.99 1.00 14.03
N THR A 178 -3.35 1.46 12.96
CA THR A 178 -3.37 0.89 11.61
C THR A 178 -1.97 0.47 11.22
N LEU A 179 -1.85 -0.74 10.70
CA LEU A 179 -0.64 -1.29 10.08
C LEU A 179 -0.79 -1.32 8.56
N TYR A 180 0.27 -0.99 7.87
CA TYR A 180 0.40 -1.23 6.43
C TYR A 180 1.61 -2.10 6.15
N TYR A 181 1.41 -3.28 5.56
CA TYR A 181 2.47 -4.22 5.22
C TYR A 181 2.48 -4.51 3.72
N ARG A 182 3.65 -4.35 3.07
CA ARG A 182 3.83 -4.63 1.64
C ARG A 182 4.73 -5.83 1.41
N PHE A 183 4.23 -6.77 0.63
CA PHE A 183 4.92 -8.00 0.21
C PHE A 183 5.47 -7.83 -1.21
N HIS A 184 6.77 -7.56 -1.35
CA HIS A 184 7.37 -7.26 -2.65
C HIS A 184 7.91 -8.48 -3.40
N GLY A 185 7.98 -9.64 -2.76
CA GLY A 185 8.64 -10.85 -3.29
C GLY A 185 10.14 -10.85 -2.99
N ILE A 186 10.61 -11.90 -2.33
CA ILE A 186 12.02 -12.19 -2.07
C ILE A 186 12.29 -13.66 -2.36
N PRO A 187 13.48 -14.00 -2.95
CA PRO A 187 14.59 -13.10 -3.29
C PRO A 187 14.36 -12.25 -4.57
N ASP A 188 13.52 -12.72 -5.51
CA ASP A 188 13.32 -12.04 -6.80
C ASP A 188 12.18 -11.03 -6.69
N LEU A 189 12.57 -9.75 -6.64
CA LEU A 189 11.66 -8.63 -6.46
C LEU A 189 10.53 -8.65 -7.51
N TYR A 190 9.29 -8.58 -7.05
CA TYR A 190 8.03 -8.64 -7.80
C TYR A 190 7.65 -10.02 -8.37
N PHE A 191 8.55 -11.01 -8.36
CA PHE A 191 8.33 -12.32 -9.00
C PHE A 191 8.23 -13.48 -7.99
N SER A 192 8.99 -13.45 -6.89
CA SER A 192 8.96 -14.56 -5.92
C SER A 192 7.59 -14.72 -5.27
N THR A 193 7.14 -15.97 -5.19
CA THR A 193 5.97 -16.36 -4.42
C THR A 193 6.42 -16.75 -3.02
N TYR A 194 5.76 -16.21 -1.98
CA TYR A 194 6.02 -16.60 -0.59
C TYR A 194 5.47 -17.98 -0.30
N SER A 195 6.24 -18.77 0.45
CA SER A 195 5.76 -20.00 1.06
C SER A 195 4.78 -19.69 2.21
N GLU A 196 3.94 -20.66 2.56
CA GLU A 196 3.05 -20.56 3.71
C GLU A 196 3.80 -20.30 5.02
N LYS A 197 5.00 -20.89 5.19
CA LYS A 197 5.85 -20.68 6.36
C LYS A 197 6.31 -19.22 6.49
N GLU A 198 6.69 -18.59 5.39
CA GLU A 198 7.09 -17.17 5.37
C GLU A 198 5.92 -16.25 5.68
N LEU A 199 4.76 -16.49 5.04
CA LEU A 199 3.54 -15.71 5.31
C LEU A 199 3.07 -15.89 6.75
N LYS A 200 3.11 -17.12 7.28
CA LYS A 200 2.75 -17.42 8.66
C LYS A 200 3.62 -16.67 9.65
N LYS A 201 4.94 -16.62 9.42
CA LYS A 201 5.89 -15.87 10.29
C LYS A 201 5.46 -14.41 10.44
N ILE A 202 5.07 -13.75 9.33
CA ILE A 202 4.66 -12.34 9.34
C ILE A 202 3.27 -12.21 9.95
N ALA A 203 2.32 -13.07 9.58
CA ALA A 203 0.97 -13.05 10.13
C ALA A 203 0.95 -13.26 11.65
N ASP A 204 1.79 -14.15 12.18
CA ASP A 204 1.93 -14.37 13.63
C ASP A 204 2.51 -13.15 14.35
N LYS A 205 3.44 -12.40 13.72
CA LYS A 205 3.92 -11.13 14.25
C LYS A 205 2.77 -10.10 14.32
N ILE A 206 1.96 -9.99 13.25
CA ILE A 206 0.81 -9.08 13.19
C ILE A 206 -0.24 -9.42 14.25
N LYS A 207 -0.58 -10.71 14.42
CA LYS A 207 -1.58 -11.16 15.41
C LYS A 207 -1.19 -10.84 16.87
N LYS A 208 0.09 -10.65 17.17
CA LYS A 208 0.59 -10.29 18.50
C LYS A 208 0.42 -8.81 18.84
N GLU A 209 0.15 -7.95 17.86
CA GLU A 209 0.02 -6.51 18.03
C GLU A 209 -1.42 -6.14 18.46
N ASN A 210 -1.73 -6.28 19.73
CA ASN A 210 -3.07 -6.10 20.29
C ASN A 210 -3.64 -4.69 20.12
N GLN A 211 -2.81 -3.66 19.88
CA GLN A 211 -3.22 -2.28 19.66
C GLN A 211 -3.77 -2.03 18.23
N LEU A 212 -3.59 -2.97 17.30
CA LEU A 212 -4.04 -2.80 15.92
C LEU A 212 -5.56 -2.95 15.79
N LYS A 213 -6.20 -1.96 15.18
CA LYS A 213 -7.60 -2.00 14.77
C LYS A 213 -7.74 -2.42 13.31
N THR A 214 -6.86 -1.93 12.43
CA THR A 214 -6.90 -2.19 10.99
C THR A 214 -5.53 -2.60 10.46
N VAL A 215 -5.52 -3.60 9.60
CA VAL A 215 -4.29 -4.10 8.96
C VAL A 215 -4.49 -4.16 7.45
N TYR A 216 -3.62 -3.47 6.73
CA TYR A 216 -3.52 -3.55 5.28
C TYR A 216 -2.37 -4.49 4.89
N CYS A 217 -2.67 -5.51 4.07
CA CYS A 217 -1.68 -6.37 3.45
C CYS A 217 -1.72 -6.21 1.93
N ALA A 218 -0.72 -5.54 1.37
CA ALA A 218 -0.63 -5.26 -0.06
C ALA A 218 0.42 -6.14 -0.74
N PHE A 219 -0.01 -7.03 -1.62
CA PHE A 219 0.87 -7.94 -2.36
C PHE A 219 1.32 -7.29 -3.67
N ASN A 220 2.61 -7.03 -3.78
CA ASN A 220 3.26 -6.42 -4.94
C ASN A 220 4.15 -7.40 -5.73
N ASN A 221 4.15 -8.69 -5.38
CA ASN A 221 4.79 -9.77 -6.14
C ASN A 221 3.90 -10.21 -7.31
N THR A 222 3.54 -9.26 -8.17
CA THR A 222 2.49 -9.36 -9.18
C THR A 222 2.97 -9.86 -10.55
N GLY A 223 4.27 -10.12 -10.71
CA GLY A 223 4.87 -10.60 -11.96
C GLY A 223 4.43 -12.01 -12.39
N ASN A 224 3.75 -12.72 -11.49
CA ASN A 224 3.09 -14.00 -11.73
C ASN A 224 1.82 -14.10 -10.88
N LEU A 225 1.30 -15.31 -10.61
CA LEU A 225 0.13 -15.53 -9.73
C LEU A 225 0.44 -15.43 -8.24
N GLY A 226 1.70 -15.32 -7.85
CA GLY A 226 2.12 -15.34 -6.45
C GLY A 226 1.38 -14.33 -5.58
N ALA A 227 1.14 -13.13 -6.07
CA ALA A 227 0.36 -12.12 -5.32
C ALA A 227 -1.05 -12.60 -4.99
N ILE A 228 -1.74 -13.22 -5.95
CA ILE A 228 -3.11 -13.73 -5.78
C ILE A 228 -3.15 -14.86 -4.76
N ASP A 229 -2.27 -15.85 -4.92
CA ASP A 229 -2.25 -17.03 -4.06
C ASP A 229 -1.85 -16.67 -2.64
N ASN A 230 -0.83 -15.83 -2.48
CA ASN A 230 -0.37 -15.34 -1.18
C ASN A 230 -1.43 -14.48 -0.48
N ALA A 231 -2.13 -13.59 -1.20
CA ALA A 231 -3.18 -12.77 -0.64
C ALA A 231 -4.39 -13.61 -0.18
N LYS A 232 -4.77 -14.65 -0.92
CA LYS A 232 -5.83 -15.59 -0.53
C LYS A 232 -5.43 -16.39 0.71
N TRP A 233 -4.20 -16.90 0.74
CA TRP A 233 -3.71 -17.69 1.86
C TRP A 233 -3.67 -16.87 3.16
N ILE A 234 -3.04 -15.67 3.14
CA ILE A 234 -2.91 -14.85 4.35
C ILE A 234 -4.26 -14.39 4.87
N ARG A 235 -5.23 -14.10 3.99
CA ARG A 235 -6.59 -13.79 4.39
C ARG A 235 -7.21 -14.94 5.19
N THR A 236 -7.18 -16.15 4.63
CA THR A 236 -7.71 -17.33 5.32
C THR A 236 -7.04 -17.57 6.68
N TYR A 237 -5.74 -17.31 6.77
CA TYR A 237 -4.99 -17.49 8.01
C TYR A 237 -5.28 -16.40 9.07
N LEU A 238 -5.49 -15.16 8.63
CA LEU A 238 -5.77 -14.04 9.54
C LEU A 238 -7.23 -13.99 10.02
N ASP A 239 -8.17 -14.54 9.25
CA ASP A 239 -9.58 -14.63 9.58
C ASP A 239 -9.89 -15.77 10.59
N GLN A 240 -8.91 -16.63 10.91
CA GLN A 240 -8.97 -17.66 11.95
C GLN A 240 -8.63 -17.09 13.33
#